data_c2cda35a3f004e2a8e1026bb11e89156
#
_entry.id   c2cda35a3f004e2a8e1026bb11e89156
#
_cell.length_a   1.000
_cell.length_b   1.000
_cell.length_c   1.000
_cell.angle_alpha   90.00
_cell.angle_beta   90.00
_cell.angle_gamma   90.00
#
_symmetry.space_group_name_H-M   'P 1'
#
loop_
_entity.id
_entity.type
_entity.pdbx_description
1 polymer ?
#
loop_
_entity_poly.entity_id
_entity_poly.type
_entity_poly.pdbx_seq_one_letter_code
_entity_poly.pdbx_strand_id
1 'polypeptide(L)'
;DRSPSRGLGDVYKRQMLVLGNYGAEVRGPLFDTMVAHYVLQPELRHNMDYLAEIYLHYQTIHIEELIGPKGKGQKNMRDLSPEAIYKYACEDADVTLKLKNILEQELKTNDAEKLFYEIEMPLVPVLTYMERNGVRVDTEALKQTSEHFTARMNQIEEEVHQLAGTDFNIASPKQVGEVLFDKLRIVEKAKKTKTGQYVTSEEVLESLRGRHEIVGKILEHRGLKKLLGTYIDALPLLINKETGKIHTSFNQTVTATGRLSSSNPNLQNIPIRNEDGKEIRKAFIPDDGCEFFSADYSQIELRIMAHLSGDTNMIEAFKEGDDIHAATAAKVYKISIDKVTREQRSKAKTANFGIIYGISAWGLAERLHISRKEGKELIDGYFDLYPGVKKYMEESVEKARKKEFVETIMGRRRYLRDINSRNAVVRGMAERNAINAPIQGSAADIIKVAMARIYERFKAEGLKAKMILQVHD
;
A
#
# COMPACT_ATOMS: atom_id res chain seq x y z
N ASP A 1 -21.05 7.45 -13.24
CA ASP A 1 -19.90 7.32 -12.36
C ASP A 1 -20.10 8.24 -11.14
N ARG A 2 -20.30 7.66 -9.95
CA ARG A 2 -20.59 8.41 -8.72
C ARG A 2 -19.34 8.66 -7.86
N SER A 3 -18.16 8.52 -8.44
CA SER A 3 -16.93 8.86 -7.72
C SER A 3 -16.83 10.36 -7.57
N PRO A 4 -16.88 10.90 -6.36
CA PRO A 4 -16.49 12.29 -6.15
C PRO A 4 -15.03 12.42 -6.57
N SER A 5 -14.74 13.44 -7.35
CA SER A 5 -13.38 13.81 -7.75
C SER A 5 -12.50 14.01 -6.51
N ARG A 6 -11.90 12.94 -6.03
CA ARG A 6 -10.88 13.02 -4.99
C ARG A 6 -9.57 13.40 -5.63
N GLY A 7 -9.51 14.65 -6.09
CA GLY A 7 -8.28 15.26 -6.56
C GLY A 7 -8.01 15.12 -8.07
N LEU A 8 -7.56 16.19 -8.67
CA LEU A 8 -7.33 16.38 -10.10
C LEU A 8 -6.11 15.62 -10.69
N GLY A 9 -5.27 14.94 -9.91
CA GLY A 9 -4.23 14.05 -10.41
C GLY A 9 -4.77 12.87 -11.22
N ASP A 10 -6.04 12.62 -11.06
CA ASP A 10 -6.79 11.65 -11.85
C ASP A 10 -7.35 12.26 -13.17
N VAL A 11 -7.23 13.58 -13.37
CA VAL A 11 -7.87 14.26 -14.51
C VAL A 11 -7.19 13.89 -15.81
N TYR A 12 -5.84 13.88 -15.90
CA TYR A 12 -5.17 13.47 -17.13
C TYR A 12 -5.43 12.02 -17.49
N LYS A 13 -5.29 11.10 -16.55
CA LYS A 13 -5.62 9.69 -16.79
C LYS A 13 -7.08 9.54 -17.19
N ARG A 14 -7.98 10.18 -16.45
CA ARG A 14 -9.42 10.17 -16.73
C ARG A 14 -9.74 10.81 -18.08
N GLN A 15 -9.14 11.93 -18.43
CA GLN A 15 -9.30 12.57 -19.73
C GLN A 15 -8.78 11.67 -20.85
N MET A 16 -7.61 11.06 -20.69
CA MET A 16 -7.06 10.11 -21.65
C MET A 16 -7.96 8.87 -21.83
N LEU A 17 -8.55 8.36 -20.75
CA LEU A 17 -9.52 7.26 -20.79
C LEU A 17 -10.79 7.68 -21.52
N VAL A 18 -11.39 8.81 -21.13
CA VAL A 18 -12.66 9.29 -21.71
C VAL A 18 -12.48 9.65 -23.17
N LEU A 19 -11.50 10.48 -23.51
CA LEU A 19 -11.24 10.87 -24.90
C LEU A 19 -10.88 9.67 -25.78
N GLY A 20 -10.12 8.72 -25.23
CA GLY A 20 -9.82 7.49 -25.94
C GLY A 20 -11.04 6.63 -26.27
N ASN A 21 -12.14 6.69 -25.49
CA ASN A 21 -13.38 6.02 -25.82
C ASN A 21 -14.06 6.62 -27.06
N TYR A 22 -13.74 7.87 -27.37
CA TYR A 22 -14.20 8.57 -28.60
C TYR A 22 -13.16 8.54 -29.72
N GLY A 23 -12.11 7.73 -29.61
CA GLY A 23 -11.05 7.64 -30.60
C GLY A 23 -10.06 8.82 -30.62
N ALA A 24 -10.16 9.74 -29.65
CA ALA A 24 -9.24 10.88 -29.55
C ALA A 24 -8.04 10.55 -28.65
N GLU A 25 -6.85 10.79 -29.18
CA GLU A 25 -5.57 10.60 -28.46
C GLU A 25 -5.05 11.92 -27.95
N VAL A 26 -4.73 11.99 -26.65
CA VAL A 26 -4.06 13.14 -26.04
C VAL A 26 -2.57 13.05 -26.35
N ARG A 27 -2.03 14.05 -27.07
CA ARG A 27 -0.63 14.14 -27.49
C ARG A 27 0.02 15.40 -26.93
N GLY A 28 1.34 15.36 -26.79
CA GLY A 28 2.17 16.47 -26.33
C GLY A 28 2.71 16.27 -24.92
N PRO A 29 3.49 17.23 -24.41
CA PRO A 29 4.04 17.15 -23.08
C PRO A 29 2.93 17.22 -22.03
N LEU A 30 2.91 16.26 -21.11
CA LEU A 30 1.96 16.22 -20.00
C LEU A 30 2.57 16.90 -18.77
N PHE A 31 1.73 17.59 -18.01
CA PHE A 31 2.09 18.15 -16.71
C PHE A 31 0.92 18.01 -15.74
N ASP A 32 1.05 17.13 -14.76
CA ASP A 32 0.05 16.92 -13.72
C ASP A 32 0.40 17.73 -12.47
N THR A 33 -0.43 18.69 -12.12
CA THR A 33 -0.20 19.61 -10.97
C THR A 33 -0.25 18.90 -9.62
N MET A 34 -1.05 17.84 -9.49
CA MET A 34 -1.07 17.05 -8.26
C MET A 34 0.18 16.22 -8.10
N VAL A 35 0.64 15.57 -9.18
CA VAL A 35 1.89 14.82 -9.18
C VAL A 35 3.08 15.74 -8.94
N ALA A 36 3.10 16.92 -9.55
CA ALA A 36 4.14 17.93 -9.30
C ALA A 36 4.21 18.33 -7.83
N HIS A 37 3.07 18.69 -7.24
CA HIS A 37 3.03 19.04 -5.82
C HIS A 37 3.33 17.84 -4.90
N TYR A 38 2.90 16.64 -5.26
CA TYR A 38 3.24 15.42 -4.52
C TYR A 38 4.76 15.15 -4.51
N VAL A 39 5.46 15.37 -5.61
CA VAL A 39 6.92 15.25 -5.66
C VAL A 39 7.60 16.27 -4.73
N LEU A 40 7.04 17.47 -4.63
CA LEU A 40 7.56 18.55 -3.78
C LEU A 40 7.20 18.39 -2.29
N GLN A 41 5.97 17.96 -1.99
CA GLN A 41 5.40 17.92 -0.63
C GLN A 41 4.51 16.69 -0.42
N PRO A 42 5.09 15.47 -0.34
CA PRO A 42 4.34 14.21 -0.39
C PRO A 42 3.38 13.98 0.80
N GLU A 43 3.52 14.73 1.89
CA GLU A 43 2.67 14.59 3.07
C GLU A 43 1.43 15.51 3.07
N LEU A 44 1.34 16.46 2.14
CA LEU A 44 0.26 17.42 2.09
C LEU A 44 -0.90 16.94 1.21
N ARG A 45 -1.95 17.76 1.11
CA ARG A 45 -3.03 17.55 0.14
C ARG A 45 -2.59 18.05 -1.23
N HIS A 46 -3.12 17.44 -2.29
CA HIS A 46 -2.69 17.76 -3.66
C HIS A 46 -3.86 18.16 -4.57
N ASN A 47 -5.09 18.23 -4.05
CA ASN A 47 -6.24 18.63 -4.85
C ASN A 47 -6.16 20.10 -5.26
N MET A 48 -6.74 20.44 -6.41
CA MET A 48 -6.68 21.77 -7.02
C MET A 48 -7.13 22.89 -6.08
N ASP A 49 -8.24 22.69 -5.35
CA ASP A 49 -8.76 23.71 -4.42
C ASP A 49 -7.71 24.10 -3.37
N TYR A 50 -7.08 23.08 -2.75
CA TYR A 50 -6.02 23.31 -1.79
C TYR A 50 -4.79 23.99 -2.41
N LEU A 51 -4.40 23.59 -3.63
CA LEU A 51 -3.26 24.20 -4.32
C LEU A 51 -3.57 25.64 -4.73
N ALA A 52 -4.80 25.93 -5.19
CA ALA A 52 -5.24 27.28 -5.50
C ALA A 52 -5.20 28.19 -4.27
N GLU A 53 -5.64 27.68 -3.12
CA GLU A 53 -5.60 28.42 -1.86
C GLU A 53 -4.17 28.78 -1.44
N ILE A 54 -3.25 27.81 -1.43
CA ILE A 54 -1.88 28.03 -0.92
C ILE A 54 -0.95 28.74 -1.89
N TYR A 55 -1.09 28.54 -3.21
CA TYR A 55 -0.19 29.12 -4.22
C TYR A 55 -0.75 30.34 -4.93
N LEU A 56 -2.07 30.44 -5.09
CA LEU A 56 -2.72 31.52 -5.81
C LEU A 56 -3.51 32.46 -4.88
N HIS A 57 -3.67 32.10 -3.60
CA HIS A 57 -4.55 32.80 -2.64
C HIS A 57 -5.97 32.98 -3.19
N TYR A 58 -6.44 31.93 -3.89
CA TYR A 58 -7.69 31.95 -4.62
C TYR A 58 -8.61 30.82 -4.14
N GLN A 59 -9.87 31.15 -3.92
CA GLN A 59 -10.92 30.23 -3.53
C GLN A 59 -11.69 29.80 -4.77
N THR A 60 -11.63 28.52 -5.12
CA THR A 60 -12.29 27.96 -6.30
C THR A 60 -13.78 27.71 -6.05
N ILE A 61 -14.54 27.61 -7.14
CA ILE A 61 -15.94 27.18 -7.10
C ILE A 61 -15.95 25.68 -6.71
N HIS A 62 -16.62 25.35 -5.62
CA HIS A 62 -16.74 23.95 -5.22
C HIS A 62 -17.81 23.24 -6.03
N ILE A 63 -17.54 21.97 -6.41
CA ILE A 63 -18.49 21.16 -7.19
C ILE A 63 -19.86 21.02 -6.50
N GLU A 64 -19.88 21.03 -5.16
CA GLU A 64 -21.12 20.99 -4.39
C GLU A 64 -22.01 22.22 -4.59
N GLU A 65 -21.48 23.35 -5.04
CA GLU A 65 -22.27 24.55 -5.39
C GLU A 65 -23.10 24.32 -6.67
N LEU A 66 -22.62 23.45 -7.56
CA LEU A 66 -23.29 23.10 -8.81
C LEU A 66 -24.27 21.95 -8.65
N ILE A 67 -23.84 20.87 -7.96
CA ILE A 67 -24.59 19.62 -7.89
C ILE A 67 -25.26 19.38 -6.54
N GLY A 68 -25.02 20.26 -5.56
CA GLY A 68 -25.53 20.13 -4.20
C GLY A 68 -24.67 19.25 -3.30
N PRO A 69 -24.96 19.28 -1.98
CA PRO A 69 -24.19 18.54 -0.98
C PRO A 69 -24.29 17.02 -1.17
N LYS A 70 -23.30 16.29 -0.67
CA LYS A 70 -23.25 14.83 -0.71
C LYS A 70 -24.48 14.21 -0.05
N GLY A 71 -25.15 13.33 -0.75
CA GLY A 71 -26.34 12.63 -0.24
C GLY A 71 -27.33 12.21 -1.34
N LYS A 72 -28.50 11.74 -0.90
CA LYS A 72 -29.55 11.25 -1.82
C LYS A 72 -30.09 12.29 -2.81
N GLY A 73 -29.92 13.58 -2.52
CA GLY A 73 -30.37 14.68 -3.38
C GLY A 73 -29.30 15.29 -4.30
N GLN A 74 -28.06 14.77 -4.27
CA GLN A 74 -26.98 15.29 -5.10
C GLN A 74 -27.27 15.02 -6.58
N LYS A 75 -27.21 16.07 -7.41
CA LYS A 75 -27.37 15.98 -8.86
C LYS A 75 -26.12 15.37 -9.51
N ASN A 76 -26.23 15.01 -10.77
CA ASN A 76 -25.09 14.64 -11.61
C ASN A 76 -24.70 15.85 -12.47
N MET A 77 -23.41 16.06 -12.74
CA MET A 77 -22.96 17.11 -13.68
C MET A 77 -23.60 16.99 -15.07
N ARG A 78 -23.92 15.75 -15.48
CA ARG A 78 -24.65 15.44 -16.74
C ARG A 78 -26.02 16.08 -16.80
N ASP A 79 -26.66 16.32 -15.66
CA ASP A 79 -28.02 16.84 -15.55
C ASP A 79 -28.07 18.38 -15.59
N LEU A 80 -26.90 19.03 -15.65
CA LEU A 80 -26.76 20.47 -15.71
C LEU A 80 -26.57 20.95 -17.15
N SER A 81 -27.07 22.17 -17.43
CA SER A 81 -26.83 22.78 -18.73
C SER A 81 -25.38 23.28 -18.88
N PRO A 82 -24.86 23.41 -20.12
CA PRO A 82 -23.54 23.99 -20.35
C PRO A 82 -23.38 25.38 -19.73
N GLU A 83 -24.42 26.21 -19.71
CA GLU A 83 -24.44 27.56 -19.13
C GLU A 83 -24.27 27.54 -17.60
N ALA A 84 -24.72 26.48 -16.94
CA ALA A 84 -24.51 26.29 -15.50
C ALA A 84 -23.09 25.84 -15.16
N ILE A 85 -22.41 25.16 -16.10
CA ILE A 85 -21.12 24.49 -15.85
C ILE A 85 -19.92 25.33 -16.33
N TYR A 86 -20.11 26.22 -17.36
CA TYR A 86 -18.98 26.82 -18.08
C TYR A 86 -18.00 27.59 -17.20
N LYS A 87 -18.51 28.32 -16.21
CA LYS A 87 -17.65 29.09 -15.28
C LYS A 87 -16.73 28.17 -14.48
N TYR A 88 -17.29 27.10 -13.93
CA TYR A 88 -16.54 26.08 -13.20
C TYR A 88 -15.47 25.42 -14.10
N ALA A 89 -15.86 25.02 -15.30
CA ALA A 89 -14.93 24.35 -16.23
C ALA A 89 -13.80 25.29 -16.73
N CYS A 90 -14.12 26.57 -16.99
CA CYS A 90 -13.12 27.58 -17.35
C CYS A 90 -12.18 27.88 -16.21
N GLU A 91 -12.70 27.99 -14.98
CA GLU A 91 -11.91 28.19 -13.77
C GLU A 91 -10.94 27.02 -13.54
N ASP A 92 -11.41 25.78 -13.62
CA ASP A 92 -10.57 24.58 -13.48
C ASP A 92 -9.38 24.62 -14.46
N ALA A 93 -9.61 25.01 -15.71
CA ALA A 93 -8.56 25.12 -16.72
C ALA A 93 -7.57 26.25 -16.42
N ASP A 94 -8.07 27.45 -16.08
CA ASP A 94 -7.24 28.64 -15.78
C ASP A 94 -6.39 28.42 -14.51
N VAL A 95 -6.99 27.94 -13.44
CA VAL A 95 -6.31 27.64 -12.18
C VAL A 95 -5.24 26.58 -12.39
N THR A 96 -5.55 25.50 -13.12
CA THR A 96 -4.58 24.44 -13.42
C THR A 96 -3.38 24.97 -14.19
N LEU A 97 -3.60 25.85 -15.19
CA LEU A 97 -2.50 26.46 -15.96
C LEU A 97 -1.64 27.38 -15.09
N LYS A 98 -2.23 28.18 -14.23
CA LYS A 98 -1.51 29.05 -13.28
C LYS A 98 -0.68 28.22 -12.29
N LEU A 99 -1.26 27.15 -11.73
CA LEU A 99 -0.57 26.24 -10.84
C LEU A 99 0.59 25.53 -11.55
N LYS A 100 0.41 25.12 -12.81
CA LYS A 100 1.48 24.52 -13.62
C LYS A 100 2.69 25.43 -13.68
N ASN A 101 2.51 26.71 -13.97
CA ASN A 101 3.60 27.67 -14.11
C ASN A 101 4.38 27.88 -12.79
N ILE A 102 3.70 27.88 -11.65
CA ILE A 102 4.33 28.00 -10.33
C ILE A 102 5.06 26.71 -9.97
N LEU A 103 4.37 25.56 -10.07
CA LEU A 103 4.93 24.27 -9.67
C LEU A 103 6.12 23.86 -10.55
N GLU A 104 6.15 24.27 -11.81
CA GLU A 104 7.32 24.04 -12.69
C GLU A 104 8.57 24.78 -12.19
N GLN A 105 8.42 26.01 -11.66
CA GLN A 105 9.54 26.71 -11.04
C GLN A 105 9.95 26.09 -9.70
N GLU A 106 8.98 25.67 -8.91
CA GLU A 106 9.23 24.96 -7.64
C GLU A 106 9.99 23.64 -7.87
N LEU A 107 9.65 22.89 -8.91
CA LEU A 107 10.36 21.68 -9.28
C LEU A 107 11.84 21.96 -9.60
N LYS A 108 12.12 23.04 -10.34
CA LYS A 108 13.50 23.49 -10.65
C LYS A 108 14.25 23.88 -9.39
N THR A 109 13.65 24.72 -8.56
CA THR A 109 14.27 25.25 -7.33
C THR A 109 14.62 24.15 -6.34
N ASN A 110 13.86 23.05 -6.34
CA ASN A 110 14.03 21.92 -5.43
C ASN A 110 14.75 20.72 -6.05
N ASP A 111 15.36 20.83 -7.24
CA ASP A 111 16.04 19.74 -7.96
C ASP A 111 15.15 18.50 -8.18
N ALA A 112 13.85 18.71 -8.37
CA ALA A 112 12.85 17.65 -8.48
C ALA A 112 12.37 17.38 -9.91
N GLU A 113 12.87 18.14 -10.90
CA GLU A 113 12.48 18.02 -12.32
C GLU A 113 12.74 16.61 -12.86
N LYS A 114 13.91 16.06 -12.57
CA LYS A 114 14.27 14.72 -13.04
C LYS A 114 13.29 13.65 -12.55
N LEU A 115 12.96 13.67 -11.28
CA LEU A 115 11.98 12.76 -10.68
C LEU A 115 10.61 12.92 -11.34
N PHE A 116 10.18 14.17 -11.54
CA PHE A 116 8.89 14.48 -12.13
C PHE A 116 8.82 14.06 -13.60
N TYR A 117 9.75 14.54 -14.44
CA TYR A 117 9.68 14.34 -15.89
C TYR A 117 10.18 12.96 -16.37
N GLU A 118 11.12 12.33 -15.65
CA GLU A 118 11.69 11.05 -16.09
C GLU A 118 11.03 9.82 -15.41
N ILE A 119 10.34 10.00 -14.29
CA ILE A 119 9.73 8.88 -13.55
C ILE A 119 8.21 9.02 -13.45
N GLU A 120 7.71 10.14 -12.88
CA GLU A 120 6.28 10.25 -12.57
C GLU A 120 5.43 10.51 -13.82
N MET A 121 5.83 11.45 -14.68
CA MET A 121 5.05 11.78 -15.87
C MET A 121 5.03 10.65 -16.91
N PRO A 122 6.13 9.93 -17.19
CA PRO A 122 6.09 8.78 -18.10
C PRO A 122 5.18 7.64 -17.60
N LEU A 123 4.91 7.58 -16.30
CA LEU A 123 4.04 6.56 -15.72
C LEU A 123 2.55 6.83 -15.98
N VAL A 124 2.13 8.08 -16.19
CA VAL A 124 0.71 8.44 -16.41
C VAL A 124 0.07 7.67 -17.58
N PRO A 125 0.67 7.63 -18.79
CA PRO A 125 0.13 6.82 -19.89
C PRO A 125 0.15 5.32 -19.59
N VAL A 126 1.13 4.83 -18.85
CA VAL A 126 1.20 3.41 -18.44
C VAL A 126 0.02 3.03 -17.55
N LEU A 127 -0.24 3.84 -16.51
CA LEU A 127 -1.36 3.62 -15.62
C LEU A 127 -2.70 3.73 -16.35
N THR A 128 -2.83 4.71 -17.24
CA THR A 128 -4.02 4.85 -18.12
C THR A 128 -4.25 3.57 -18.93
N TYR A 129 -3.19 3.02 -19.53
CA TYR A 129 -3.25 1.78 -20.29
C TYR A 129 -3.65 0.57 -19.42
N MET A 130 -3.08 0.45 -18.23
CA MET A 130 -3.40 -0.63 -17.29
C MET A 130 -4.87 -0.54 -16.82
N GLU A 131 -5.33 0.64 -16.44
CA GLU A 131 -6.71 0.90 -16.02
C GLU A 131 -7.70 0.60 -17.15
N ARG A 132 -7.36 0.93 -18.39
CA ARG A 132 -8.18 0.59 -19.57
C ARG A 132 -8.25 -0.91 -19.84
N ASN A 133 -7.12 -1.62 -19.71
CA ASN A 133 -7.11 -3.07 -19.92
C ASN A 133 -7.99 -3.80 -18.92
N GLY A 134 -7.99 -3.38 -17.66
CA GLY A 134 -8.73 -4.04 -16.60
C GLY A 134 -8.37 -5.51 -16.43
N VAL A 135 -9.05 -6.19 -15.53
CA VAL A 135 -8.84 -7.61 -15.24
C VAL A 135 -10.16 -8.36 -15.20
N ARG A 136 -10.19 -9.57 -15.74
CA ARG A 136 -11.37 -10.46 -15.68
C ARG A 136 -11.40 -11.23 -14.38
N VAL A 137 -12.60 -11.48 -13.90
CA VAL A 137 -12.88 -12.40 -12.80
C VAL A 137 -13.93 -13.41 -13.20
N ASP A 138 -13.76 -14.63 -12.73
CA ASP A 138 -14.73 -15.71 -12.83
C ASP A 138 -15.81 -15.51 -11.76
N THR A 139 -16.96 -15.02 -12.18
CA THR A 139 -18.09 -14.73 -11.28
C THR A 139 -18.74 -16.00 -10.74
N GLU A 140 -18.69 -17.11 -11.48
CA GLU A 140 -19.24 -18.38 -11.00
C GLU A 140 -18.33 -18.98 -9.93
N ALA A 141 -17.01 -18.96 -10.11
CA ALA A 141 -16.05 -19.34 -9.10
C ALA A 141 -16.18 -18.49 -7.82
N LEU A 142 -16.35 -17.18 -7.96
CA LEU A 142 -16.59 -16.29 -6.79
C LEU A 142 -17.88 -16.63 -6.07
N LYS A 143 -18.96 -16.94 -6.79
CA LYS A 143 -20.23 -17.35 -6.21
C LYS A 143 -20.10 -18.63 -5.41
N GLN A 144 -19.47 -19.66 -5.98
CA GLN A 144 -19.22 -20.93 -5.28
C GLN A 144 -18.35 -20.73 -4.03
N THR A 145 -17.34 -19.85 -4.11
CA THR A 145 -16.51 -19.49 -2.97
C THR A 145 -17.33 -18.74 -1.90
N SER A 146 -18.25 -17.85 -2.31
CA SER A 146 -19.17 -17.14 -1.40
C SER A 146 -20.07 -18.11 -0.64
N GLU A 147 -20.68 -19.06 -1.34
CA GLU A 147 -21.54 -20.10 -0.74
C GLU A 147 -20.75 -20.95 0.27
N HIS A 148 -19.55 -21.39 -0.10
CA HIS A 148 -18.68 -22.19 0.77
C HIS A 148 -18.24 -21.41 2.03
N PHE A 149 -17.77 -20.18 1.86
CA PHE A 149 -17.31 -19.34 2.98
C PHE A 149 -18.46 -18.93 3.91
N THR A 150 -19.64 -18.69 3.35
CA THR A 150 -20.85 -18.38 4.13
C THR A 150 -21.27 -19.59 4.97
N ALA A 151 -21.29 -20.78 4.41
CA ALA A 151 -21.60 -21.99 5.16
C ALA A 151 -20.60 -22.24 6.30
N ARG A 152 -19.29 -22.10 6.00
CA ARG A 152 -18.23 -22.21 7.03
C ARG A 152 -18.34 -21.13 8.11
N MET A 153 -18.65 -19.90 7.72
CA MET A 153 -18.85 -18.80 8.67
C MET A 153 -20.01 -19.05 9.61
N ASN A 154 -21.14 -19.54 9.09
CA ASN A 154 -22.31 -19.90 9.92
C ASN A 154 -21.99 -21.03 10.90
N GLN A 155 -21.26 -22.07 10.44
CA GLN A 155 -20.81 -23.15 11.34
C GLN A 155 -19.93 -22.59 12.48
N ILE A 156 -18.97 -21.71 12.14
CA ILE A 156 -18.09 -21.09 13.13
C ILE A 156 -18.90 -20.23 14.11
N GLU A 157 -19.93 -19.52 13.64
CA GLU A 157 -20.82 -18.73 14.49
C GLU A 157 -21.53 -19.61 15.51
N GLU A 158 -22.07 -20.75 15.11
CA GLU A 158 -22.68 -21.75 16.00
C GLU A 158 -21.68 -22.26 17.04
N GLU A 159 -20.46 -22.63 16.61
CA GLU A 159 -19.38 -23.09 17.51
C GLU A 159 -18.99 -22.00 18.53
N VAL A 160 -18.90 -20.74 18.09
CA VAL A 160 -18.60 -19.59 18.97
C VAL A 160 -19.71 -19.39 19.99
N HIS A 161 -20.99 -19.48 19.62
CA HIS A 161 -22.13 -19.36 20.52
C HIS A 161 -22.15 -20.50 21.54
N GLN A 162 -21.85 -21.73 21.12
CA GLN A 162 -21.72 -22.88 22.00
C GLN A 162 -20.60 -22.67 23.03
N LEU A 163 -19.40 -22.26 22.58
CA LEU A 163 -18.25 -21.98 23.47
C LEU A 163 -18.51 -20.81 24.42
N ALA A 164 -19.27 -19.84 23.97
CA ALA A 164 -19.68 -18.70 24.80
C ALA A 164 -20.82 -19.02 25.77
N GLY A 165 -21.62 -20.08 25.50
CA GLY A 165 -22.83 -20.39 26.22
C GLY A 165 -23.90 -19.28 26.14
N THR A 166 -23.90 -18.52 25.06
CA THR A 166 -24.87 -17.45 24.77
C THR A 166 -24.74 -16.97 23.32
N ASP A 167 -25.83 -16.53 22.74
CA ASP A 167 -25.83 -15.88 21.44
C ASP A 167 -25.39 -14.42 21.57
N PHE A 168 -24.61 -13.95 20.64
CA PHE A 168 -24.15 -12.57 20.55
C PHE A 168 -23.65 -12.24 19.15
N ASN A 169 -23.57 -10.95 18.80
CA ASN A 169 -23.06 -10.52 17.52
C ASN A 169 -21.53 -10.50 17.50
N ILE A 170 -20.90 -11.49 16.82
CA ILE A 170 -19.44 -11.62 16.66
C ILE A 170 -18.83 -10.42 15.92
N ALA A 171 -19.62 -9.72 15.10
CA ALA A 171 -19.17 -8.49 14.43
C ALA A 171 -19.14 -7.26 15.37
N SER A 172 -19.74 -7.34 16.56
CA SER A 172 -19.73 -6.25 17.53
C SER A 172 -18.51 -6.34 18.45
N PRO A 173 -17.53 -5.41 18.36
CA PRO A 173 -16.39 -5.40 19.28
C PRO A 173 -16.77 -5.32 20.74
N LYS A 174 -17.89 -4.63 21.04
CA LYS A 174 -18.43 -4.50 22.40
C LYS A 174 -18.87 -5.85 22.93
N GLN A 175 -19.77 -6.56 22.22
CA GLN A 175 -20.29 -7.85 22.65
C GLN A 175 -19.20 -8.92 22.73
N VAL A 176 -18.28 -8.94 21.77
CA VAL A 176 -17.09 -9.82 21.82
C VAL A 176 -16.27 -9.55 23.09
N GLY A 177 -16.04 -8.28 23.44
CA GLY A 177 -15.31 -7.92 24.65
C GLY A 177 -16.01 -8.36 25.92
N GLU A 178 -17.33 -8.15 26.01
CA GLU A 178 -18.16 -8.59 27.14
C GLU A 178 -18.13 -10.12 27.33
N VAL A 179 -18.25 -10.87 26.24
CA VAL A 179 -18.18 -12.34 26.28
C VAL A 179 -16.79 -12.83 26.70
N LEU A 180 -15.72 -12.33 26.07
CA LEU A 180 -14.37 -12.81 26.32
C LEU A 180 -13.86 -12.43 27.73
N PHE A 181 -14.13 -11.21 28.18
CA PHE A 181 -13.48 -10.65 29.36
C PHE A 181 -14.38 -10.59 30.60
N ASP A 182 -15.70 -10.40 30.47
CA ASP A 182 -16.61 -10.39 31.63
C ASP A 182 -17.18 -11.78 31.87
N LYS A 183 -17.66 -12.50 30.83
CA LYS A 183 -18.29 -13.80 30.98
C LYS A 183 -17.27 -14.94 31.11
N LEU A 184 -16.39 -15.10 30.09
CA LEU A 184 -15.40 -16.19 30.04
C LEU A 184 -14.13 -15.89 30.84
N ARG A 185 -13.86 -14.62 31.13
CA ARG A 185 -12.70 -14.15 31.91
C ARG A 185 -11.38 -14.77 31.46
N ILE A 186 -11.16 -14.80 30.13
CA ILE A 186 -9.98 -15.44 29.53
C ILE A 186 -8.65 -14.79 29.94
N VAL A 187 -8.69 -13.57 30.50
CA VAL A 187 -7.57 -12.84 31.10
C VAL A 187 -8.07 -12.03 32.30
N GLU A 188 -7.25 -11.88 33.34
CA GLU A 188 -7.59 -11.10 34.54
C GLU A 188 -7.68 -9.58 34.27
N LYS A 189 -6.80 -9.06 33.40
CA LYS A 189 -6.72 -7.63 33.07
C LYS A 189 -6.72 -7.43 31.55
N ALA A 190 -7.91 -7.18 30.99
CA ALA A 190 -8.08 -6.89 29.61
C ALA A 190 -7.83 -5.40 29.29
N LYS A 191 -7.18 -5.10 28.16
CA LYS A 191 -6.98 -3.73 27.64
C LYS A 191 -8.34 -3.08 27.36
N LYS A 192 -8.50 -1.82 27.80
CA LYS A 192 -9.68 -0.98 27.48
C LYS A 192 -9.27 0.27 26.70
N THR A 193 -10.16 0.76 25.88
CA THR A 193 -10.05 2.04 25.19
C THR A 193 -10.21 3.20 26.20
N LYS A 194 -9.94 4.42 25.75
CA LYS A 194 -10.18 5.64 26.54
C LYS A 194 -11.65 5.79 26.97
N THR A 195 -12.57 5.20 26.20
CA THR A 195 -14.02 5.20 26.47
C THR A 195 -14.47 4.03 27.35
N GLY A 196 -13.54 3.23 27.88
CA GLY A 196 -13.84 2.11 28.76
C GLY A 196 -14.25 0.81 28.06
N GLN A 197 -14.31 0.77 26.74
CA GLN A 197 -14.66 -0.43 25.97
C GLN A 197 -13.45 -1.36 25.86
N TYR A 198 -13.65 -2.66 25.89
CA TYR A 198 -12.60 -3.66 25.67
C TYR A 198 -11.99 -3.56 24.26
N VAL A 199 -10.68 -3.66 24.18
CA VAL A 199 -9.97 -3.71 22.90
C VAL A 199 -10.01 -5.14 22.37
N THR A 200 -10.67 -5.34 21.22
CA THR A 200 -10.78 -6.63 20.52
C THR A 200 -10.19 -6.55 19.10
N SER A 201 -9.11 -5.77 18.94
CA SER A 201 -8.38 -5.72 17.65
C SER A 201 -7.77 -7.09 17.34
N GLU A 202 -7.49 -7.32 16.05
CA GLU A 202 -6.87 -8.55 15.57
C GLU A 202 -5.56 -8.85 16.33
N GLU A 203 -4.71 -7.85 16.54
CA GLU A 203 -3.47 -7.95 17.30
C GLU A 203 -3.67 -8.44 18.73
N VAL A 204 -4.67 -7.88 19.45
CA VAL A 204 -4.98 -8.28 20.81
C VAL A 204 -5.53 -9.71 20.85
N LEU A 205 -6.46 -10.04 19.94
CA LEU A 205 -7.02 -11.39 19.89
C LEU A 205 -5.97 -12.43 19.49
N GLU A 206 -5.08 -12.13 18.54
CA GLU A 206 -3.98 -13.03 18.20
C GLU A 206 -3.08 -13.34 19.41
N SER A 207 -2.75 -12.33 20.21
CA SER A 207 -1.98 -12.54 21.45
C SER A 207 -2.69 -13.46 22.47
N LEU A 208 -4.00 -13.63 22.34
CA LEU A 208 -4.84 -14.44 23.22
C LEU A 208 -5.27 -15.78 22.59
N ARG A 209 -4.89 -16.08 21.36
CA ARG A 209 -5.29 -17.29 20.61
C ARG A 209 -5.07 -18.59 21.39
N GLY A 210 -4.01 -18.70 22.16
CA GLY A 210 -3.71 -19.87 22.98
C GLY A 210 -4.42 -19.92 24.35
N ARG A 211 -5.22 -18.89 24.71
CA ARG A 211 -5.89 -18.83 26.01
C ARG A 211 -7.24 -19.54 26.05
N HIS A 212 -7.98 -19.49 24.95
CA HIS A 212 -9.28 -20.15 24.84
C HIS A 212 -9.60 -20.37 23.35
N GLU A 213 -10.19 -21.53 23.01
CA GLU A 213 -10.53 -21.93 21.65
C GLU A 213 -11.42 -20.90 20.93
N ILE A 214 -12.35 -20.26 21.63
CA ILE A 214 -13.27 -19.25 21.10
C ILE A 214 -12.52 -18.09 20.39
N VAL A 215 -11.31 -17.74 20.85
CA VAL A 215 -10.53 -16.64 20.27
C VAL A 215 -10.12 -16.95 18.85
N GLY A 216 -9.63 -18.18 18.60
CA GLY A 216 -9.27 -18.64 17.27
C GLY A 216 -10.48 -18.63 16.33
N LYS A 217 -11.63 -19.08 16.80
CA LYS A 217 -12.89 -19.12 16.04
C LYS A 217 -13.40 -17.70 15.70
N ILE A 218 -13.34 -16.78 16.64
CA ILE A 218 -13.70 -15.36 16.39
C ILE A 218 -12.79 -14.73 15.35
N LEU A 219 -11.48 -14.98 15.41
CA LEU A 219 -10.51 -14.49 14.40
C LEU A 219 -10.81 -15.07 13.01
N GLU A 220 -11.10 -16.36 12.94
CA GLU A 220 -11.46 -17.04 11.70
C GLU A 220 -12.75 -16.48 11.10
N HIS A 221 -13.80 -16.34 11.89
CA HIS A 221 -15.06 -15.73 11.48
C HIS A 221 -14.88 -14.32 10.92
N ARG A 222 -14.11 -13.48 11.62
CA ARG A 222 -13.80 -12.10 11.15
C ARG A 222 -13.00 -12.09 9.86
N GLY A 223 -12.05 -13.03 9.71
CA GLY A 223 -11.28 -13.21 8.50
C GLY A 223 -12.17 -13.53 7.30
N LEU A 224 -13.02 -14.54 7.42
CA LEU A 224 -13.99 -14.93 6.38
C LEU A 224 -14.94 -13.79 6.04
N LYS A 225 -15.51 -13.13 7.03
CA LYS A 225 -16.41 -11.98 6.83
C LYS A 225 -15.74 -10.84 6.05
N LYS A 226 -14.48 -10.55 6.37
CA LYS A 226 -13.69 -9.55 5.64
C LYS A 226 -13.46 -9.95 4.19
N LEU A 227 -13.11 -11.22 3.94
CA LEU A 227 -12.90 -11.74 2.58
C LEU A 227 -14.18 -11.71 1.74
N LEU A 228 -15.30 -12.14 2.31
CA LEU A 228 -16.62 -12.07 1.69
C LEU A 228 -16.97 -10.63 1.32
N GLY A 229 -17.01 -9.73 2.28
CA GLY A 229 -17.49 -8.36 2.07
C GLY A 229 -16.55 -7.48 1.25
N THR A 230 -15.22 -7.72 1.30
CA THR A 230 -14.25 -6.86 0.61
C THR A 230 -13.97 -7.34 -0.82
N TYR A 231 -13.98 -8.64 -1.05
CA TYR A 231 -13.57 -9.21 -2.32
C TYR A 231 -14.66 -10.08 -2.97
N ILE A 232 -15.09 -11.14 -2.31
CA ILE A 232 -15.88 -12.20 -2.97
C ILE A 232 -17.23 -11.67 -3.47
N ASP A 233 -17.98 -10.97 -2.60
CA ASP A 233 -19.29 -10.43 -2.94
C ASP A 233 -19.19 -9.04 -3.62
N ALA A 234 -18.11 -8.31 -3.36
CA ALA A 234 -17.95 -6.96 -3.89
C ALA A 234 -17.41 -6.94 -5.32
N LEU A 235 -16.47 -7.82 -5.68
CA LEU A 235 -15.82 -7.80 -6.99
C LEU A 235 -16.83 -7.99 -8.16
N PRO A 236 -17.79 -8.91 -8.11
CA PRO A 236 -18.79 -9.06 -9.17
C PRO A 236 -19.59 -7.80 -9.43
N LEU A 237 -19.87 -7.00 -8.39
CA LEU A 237 -20.64 -5.76 -8.50
C LEU A 237 -19.86 -4.62 -9.17
N LEU A 238 -18.54 -4.75 -9.28
CA LEU A 238 -17.63 -3.76 -9.87
C LEU A 238 -17.29 -4.06 -11.33
N ILE A 239 -17.81 -5.14 -11.89
CA ILE A 239 -17.59 -5.48 -13.29
C ILE A 239 -18.31 -4.45 -14.18
N ASN A 240 -17.52 -3.81 -15.05
CA ASN A 240 -18.06 -2.94 -16.07
C ASN A 240 -18.83 -3.77 -17.10
N LYS A 241 -20.10 -3.42 -17.36
CA LYS A 241 -21.01 -4.18 -18.23
C LYS A 241 -20.58 -4.17 -19.70
N GLU A 242 -19.86 -3.15 -20.15
CA GLU A 242 -19.40 -3.02 -21.53
C GLU A 242 -18.14 -3.83 -21.80
N THR A 243 -17.22 -3.87 -20.83
CA THR A 243 -15.93 -4.55 -20.99
C THR A 243 -15.89 -5.95 -20.40
N GLY A 244 -16.83 -6.29 -19.51
CA GLY A 244 -16.83 -7.53 -18.74
C GLY A 244 -15.66 -7.63 -17.71
N LYS A 245 -15.03 -6.51 -17.38
CA LYS A 245 -13.80 -6.47 -16.55
C LYS A 245 -13.94 -5.53 -15.36
N ILE A 246 -13.08 -5.72 -14.39
CA ILE A 246 -12.87 -4.79 -13.28
C ILE A 246 -11.75 -3.81 -13.66
N HIS A 247 -12.02 -2.53 -13.50
CA HIS A 247 -11.08 -1.45 -13.77
C HIS A 247 -10.75 -0.73 -12.45
N THR A 248 -9.62 -1.09 -11.85
CA THR A 248 -9.12 -0.38 -10.67
C THR A 248 -8.53 0.97 -11.06
N SER A 249 -8.40 1.88 -10.10
CA SER A 249 -7.65 3.13 -10.26
C SER A 249 -6.32 3.04 -9.53
N PHE A 250 -5.21 3.32 -10.22
CA PHE A 250 -3.89 3.44 -9.63
C PHE A 250 -3.56 4.89 -9.29
N ASN A 251 -3.22 5.17 -8.03
CA ASN A 251 -2.95 6.53 -7.56
C ASN A 251 -1.46 6.70 -7.29
N GLN A 252 -0.87 7.77 -7.83
CA GLN A 252 0.55 8.12 -7.66
C GLN A 252 0.80 8.99 -6.42
N THR A 253 -0.22 9.67 -5.88
CA THR A 253 -0.10 10.76 -4.91
C THR A 253 -0.63 10.44 -3.51
N VAL A 254 -0.83 9.16 -3.20
CA VAL A 254 -1.46 8.74 -1.92
C VAL A 254 -0.43 8.30 -0.89
N THR A 255 0.60 7.58 -1.31
CA THR A 255 1.59 7.04 -0.37
C THR A 255 2.76 7.99 -0.19
N ALA A 256 3.23 8.20 1.02
CA ALA A 256 4.39 9.06 1.27
C ALA A 256 5.74 8.44 0.84
N THR A 257 5.74 7.19 0.37
CA THR A 257 6.95 6.45 -0.04
C THR A 257 7.17 6.39 -1.54
N GLY A 258 6.28 6.93 -2.35
CA GLY A 258 6.36 6.78 -3.81
C GLY A 258 5.67 5.54 -4.37
N ARG A 259 5.26 4.59 -3.53
CA ARG A 259 4.51 3.42 -3.99
C ARG A 259 3.17 3.83 -4.60
N LEU A 260 2.73 3.09 -5.60
CA LEU A 260 1.36 3.20 -6.10
C LEU A 260 0.36 2.67 -5.06
N SER A 261 -0.82 3.23 -5.03
CA SER A 261 -1.97 2.61 -4.37
C SER A 261 -3.06 2.28 -5.38
N SER A 262 -3.87 1.28 -5.07
CA SER A 262 -4.99 0.84 -5.89
C SER A 262 -6.30 1.08 -5.15
N SER A 263 -7.32 1.56 -5.87
CA SER A 263 -8.64 1.84 -5.29
C SER A 263 -9.76 1.55 -6.28
N ASN A 264 -10.94 1.27 -5.76
CA ASN A 264 -12.19 1.02 -6.50
C ASN A 264 -12.11 -0.12 -7.55
N PRO A 265 -11.70 -1.34 -7.18
CA PRO A 265 -11.30 -1.86 -5.87
C PRO A 265 -9.80 -1.78 -5.61
N ASN A 266 -9.37 -1.97 -4.35
CA ASN A 266 -7.95 -2.17 -4.04
C ASN A 266 -7.54 -3.61 -4.38
N LEU A 267 -6.88 -3.78 -5.53
CA LEU A 267 -6.39 -5.08 -6.00
C LEU A 267 -4.98 -5.43 -5.51
N GLN A 268 -4.28 -4.50 -4.85
CA GLN A 268 -2.95 -4.75 -4.29
C GLN A 268 -2.99 -5.50 -2.95
N ASN A 269 -4.12 -5.51 -2.26
CA ASN A 269 -4.26 -6.09 -0.93
C ASN A 269 -5.00 -7.43 -0.90
N ILE A 270 -5.14 -8.11 -2.04
CA ILE A 270 -5.76 -9.45 -2.09
C ILE A 270 -4.84 -10.42 -1.32
N PRO A 271 -5.34 -11.09 -0.27
CA PRO A 271 -4.51 -11.97 0.54
C PRO A 271 -3.87 -13.11 -0.27
N ILE A 272 -2.63 -13.47 0.09
CA ILE A 272 -1.89 -14.57 -0.54
C ILE A 272 -1.37 -15.60 0.47
N ARG A 273 -1.29 -15.23 1.75
CA ARG A 273 -0.58 -16.04 2.75
C ARG A 273 -1.39 -17.23 3.26
N ASN A 274 -2.71 -17.15 3.22
CA ASN A 274 -3.62 -18.21 3.66
C ASN A 274 -4.35 -18.84 2.46
N GLU A 275 -4.82 -20.05 2.63
CA GLU A 275 -5.53 -20.79 1.56
C GLU A 275 -6.80 -20.07 1.12
N ASP A 276 -7.54 -19.47 2.06
CA ASP A 276 -8.76 -18.73 1.75
C ASP A 276 -8.48 -17.52 0.81
N GLY A 277 -7.36 -16.81 1.02
CA GLY A 277 -6.93 -15.75 0.11
C GLY A 277 -6.51 -16.24 -1.26
N LYS A 278 -5.89 -17.43 -1.34
CA LYS A 278 -5.53 -18.05 -2.62
C LYS A 278 -6.75 -18.40 -3.45
N GLU A 279 -7.86 -18.85 -2.82
CA GLU A 279 -9.10 -19.13 -3.54
C GLU A 279 -9.64 -17.89 -4.26
N ILE A 280 -9.56 -16.71 -3.61
CA ILE A 280 -9.95 -15.45 -4.25
C ILE A 280 -9.07 -15.14 -5.47
N ARG A 281 -7.76 -15.40 -5.37
CA ARG A 281 -6.84 -15.16 -6.49
C ARG A 281 -7.10 -16.05 -7.69
N LYS A 282 -7.55 -17.30 -7.49
CA LYS A 282 -7.92 -18.21 -8.56
C LYS A 282 -9.09 -17.73 -9.40
N ALA A 283 -9.95 -16.88 -8.83
CA ALA A 283 -11.05 -16.27 -9.58
C ALA A 283 -10.59 -15.19 -10.58
N PHE A 284 -9.36 -14.70 -10.48
CA PHE A 284 -8.80 -13.82 -11.51
C PHE A 284 -8.35 -14.67 -12.68
N ILE A 285 -8.90 -14.41 -13.85
CA ILE A 285 -8.68 -15.20 -15.07
C ILE A 285 -8.15 -14.31 -16.21
N PRO A 286 -7.30 -14.84 -17.10
CA PRO A 286 -6.83 -14.09 -18.27
C PRO A 286 -7.95 -13.91 -19.29
N ASP A 287 -7.73 -13.04 -20.28
CA ASP A 287 -8.55 -12.98 -21.49
C ASP A 287 -8.43 -14.29 -22.28
N ASP A 288 -9.43 -14.61 -23.12
CA ASP A 288 -9.43 -15.83 -23.90
C ASP A 288 -8.22 -15.91 -24.83
N GLY A 289 -7.53 -17.04 -24.82
CA GLY A 289 -6.29 -17.25 -25.57
C GLY A 289 -5.07 -16.52 -24.99
N CYS A 290 -5.15 -16.01 -23.76
CA CYS A 290 -4.08 -15.39 -23.03
C CYS A 290 -3.71 -16.20 -21.78
N GLU A 291 -2.53 -15.91 -21.25
CA GLU A 291 -2.06 -16.46 -19.97
C GLU A 291 -1.59 -15.32 -19.08
N PHE A 292 -1.70 -15.51 -17.74
CA PHE A 292 -1.09 -14.60 -16.79
C PHE A 292 0.41 -14.84 -16.68
N PHE A 293 1.16 -13.77 -16.76
CA PHE A 293 2.57 -13.73 -16.43
C PHE A 293 2.77 -12.76 -15.25
N SER A 294 3.53 -13.19 -14.26
CA SER A 294 3.92 -12.35 -13.12
C SER A 294 5.44 -12.30 -13.04
N ALA A 295 5.98 -11.10 -12.94
CA ALA A 295 7.39 -10.85 -12.66
C ALA A 295 7.52 -10.12 -11.32
N ASP A 296 8.43 -10.58 -10.48
CA ASP A 296 8.68 -10.03 -9.15
C ASP A 296 10.18 -9.83 -8.95
N TYR A 297 10.56 -8.68 -8.36
CA TYR A 297 11.95 -8.44 -8.01
C TYR A 297 12.37 -9.26 -6.79
N SER A 298 13.33 -10.14 -6.98
CA SER A 298 13.87 -10.93 -5.85
C SER A 298 14.54 -10.02 -4.82
N GLN A 299 13.90 -9.86 -3.67
CA GLN A 299 14.46 -9.18 -2.49
C GLN A 299 14.94 -7.75 -2.76
N ILE A 300 14.19 -6.97 -3.53
CA ILE A 300 14.59 -5.63 -4.00
C ILE A 300 15.02 -4.72 -2.85
N GLU A 301 14.29 -4.70 -1.74
CA GLU A 301 14.60 -3.84 -0.58
C GLU A 301 15.92 -4.22 0.09
N LEU A 302 16.26 -5.51 0.18
CA LEU A 302 17.55 -5.97 0.69
C LEU A 302 18.70 -5.61 -0.26
N ARG A 303 18.49 -5.68 -1.56
CA ARG A 303 19.48 -5.27 -2.57
C ARG A 303 19.74 -3.77 -2.53
N ILE A 304 18.68 -2.97 -2.33
CA ILE A 304 18.79 -1.53 -2.14
C ILE A 304 19.52 -1.22 -0.82
N MET A 305 19.21 -1.95 0.26
CA MET A 305 19.95 -1.82 1.52
C MET A 305 21.46 -2.12 1.34
N ALA A 306 21.81 -3.19 0.64
CA ALA A 306 23.19 -3.52 0.32
C ALA A 306 23.88 -2.37 -0.43
N HIS A 307 23.20 -1.78 -1.42
CA HIS A 307 23.72 -0.65 -2.20
C HIS A 307 23.90 0.61 -1.35
N LEU A 308 22.87 1.01 -0.59
CA LEU A 308 22.89 2.24 0.21
C LEU A 308 23.85 2.17 1.40
N SER A 309 23.98 0.99 2.01
CA SER A 309 24.90 0.77 3.12
C SER A 309 26.36 0.58 2.68
N GLY A 310 26.57 0.18 1.41
CA GLY A 310 27.90 -0.24 0.93
C GLY A 310 28.46 -1.44 1.67
N ASP A 311 27.63 -2.23 2.34
CA ASP A 311 28.04 -3.39 3.12
C ASP A 311 28.63 -4.47 2.19
N THR A 312 29.93 -4.73 2.32
CA THR A 312 30.65 -5.65 1.45
C THR A 312 30.16 -7.08 1.57
N ASN A 313 29.87 -7.55 2.79
CA ASN A 313 29.38 -8.92 3.00
C ASN A 313 28.01 -9.13 2.36
N MET A 314 27.12 -8.14 2.47
CA MET A 314 25.78 -8.21 1.85
C MET A 314 25.86 -8.12 0.33
N ILE A 315 26.74 -7.26 -0.21
CA ILE A 315 26.95 -7.13 -1.65
C ILE A 315 27.53 -8.42 -2.24
N GLU A 316 28.53 -9.02 -1.60
CA GLU A 316 29.14 -10.28 -2.04
C GLU A 316 28.13 -11.43 -1.99
N ALA A 317 27.37 -11.57 -0.90
CA ALA A 317 26.31 -12.58 -0.79
C ALA A 317 25.30 -12.48 -1.93
N PHE A 318 24.91 -11.28 -2.34
CA PHE A 318 24.02 -11.11 -3.50
C PHE A 318 24.67 -11.45 -4.85
N LYS A 319 26.00 -11.19 -5.01
CA LYS A 319 26.73 -11.53 -6.24
C LYS A 319 26.92 -13.03 -6.40
N GLU A 320 27.17 -13.72 -5.29
CA GLU A 320 27.35 -15.18 -5.25
C GLU A 320 26.03 -15.94 -5.29
N GLY A 321 24.91 -15.24 -5.11
CA GLY A 321 23.57 -15.84 -5.13
C GLY A 321 23.21 -16.52 -3.80
N ASP A 322 23.88 -16.15 -2.73
CA ASP A 322 23.66 -16.70 -1.39
C ASP A 322 22.29 -16.36 -0.82
N ASP A 323 21.78 -17.26 -0.01
CA ASP A 323 20.57 -17.04 0.78
C ASP A 323 20.88 -16.19 2.02
N ILE A 324 20.69 -14.88 1.93
CA ILE A 324 20.93 -13.93 3.02
C ILE A 324 20.18 -14.33 4.31
N HIS A 325 19.01 -14.92 4.22
CA HIS A 325 18.25 -15.35 5.39
C HIS A 325 18.88 -16.58 6.04
N ALA A 326 19.39 -17.50 5.23
CA ALA A 326 20.12 -18.66 5.72
C ALA A 326 21.48 -18.25 6.31
N ALA A 327 22.20 -17.32 5.69
CA ALA A 327 23.45 -16.77 6.21
C ALA A 327 23.25 -16.09 7.57
N THR A 328 22.21 -15.27 7.72
CA THR A 328 21.87 -14.66 9.01
C THR A 328 21.56 -15.74 10.07
N ALA A 329 20.76 -16.75 9.73
CA ALA A 329 20.43 -17.83 10.65
C ALA A 329 21.68 -18.61 11.07
N ALA A 330 22.55 -18.98 10.12
CA ALA A 330 23.81 -19.67 10.38
C ALA A 330 24.68 -18.90 11.37
N LYS A 331 24.81 -17.60 11.19
CA LYS A 331 25.59 -16.72 12.09
C LYS A 331 25.00 -16.67 13.50
N VAL A 332 23.69 -16.43 13.60
CA VAL A 332 23.01 -16.27 14.90
C VAL A 332 23.00 -17.57 15.69
N TYR A 333 22.67 -18.67 15.04
CA TYR A 333 22.61 -19.99 15.69
C TYR A 333 23.96 -20.69 15.77
N LYS A 334 25.03 -20.08 15.23
CA LYS A 334 26.42 -20.61 15.23
C LYS A 334 26.51 -22.00 14.63
N ILE A 335 25.84 -22.23 13.53
CA ILE A 335 25.82 -23.47 12.76
C ILE A 335 26.26 -23.21 11.33
N SER A 336 26.65 -24.24 10.61
CA SER A 336 26.94 -24.14 9.18
C SER A 336 25.64 -23.91 8.37
N ILE A 337 25.72 -23.22 7.25
CA ILE A 337 24.56 -22.79 6.44
C ILE A 337 23.71 -23.97 5.95
N ASP A 338 24.35 -25.10 5.65
CA ASP A 338 23.74 -26.35 5.24
C ASP A 338 22.89 -27.02 6.35
N LYS A 339 23.13 -26.65 7.62
CA LYS A 339 22.37 -27.16 8.78
C LYS A 339 21.23 -26.24 9.22
N VAL A 340 21.05 -25.12 8.55
CA VAL A 340 19.97 -24.20 8.86
C VAL A 340 18.60 -24.82 8.54
N THR A 341 17.74 -24.91 9.56
CA THR A 341 16.39 -25.42 9.38
C THR A 341 15.47 -24.39 8.71
N ARG A 342 14.36 -24.85 8.13
CA ARG A 342 13.33 -23.97 7.54
C ARG A 342 12.78 -22.97 8.57
N GLU A 343 12.61 -23.39 9.82
CA GLU A 343 12.12 -22.54 10.89
C GLU A 343 13.14 -21.43 11.22
N GLN A 344 14.41 -21.79 11.41
CA GLN A 344 15.49 -20.84 11.69
C GLN A 344 15.64 -19.83 10.56
N ARG A 345 15.59 -20.28 9.31
CA ARG A 345 15.61 -19.42 8.14
C ARG A 345 14.39 -18.47 8.09
N SER A 346 13.22 -18.97 8.46
CA SER A 346 11.99 -18.16 8.52
C SER A 346 12.06 -17.07 9.61
N LYS A 347 12.59 -17.42 10.80
CA LYS A 347 12.84 -16.45 11.87
C LYS A 347 13.84 -15.39 11.45
N ALA A 348 14.95 -15.78 10.83
CA ALA A 348 15.94 -14.86 10.29
C ALA A 348 15.35 -13.97 9.17
N LYS A 349 14.52 -14.51 8.29
CA LYS A 349 13.79 -13.73 7.27
C LYS A 349 12.95 -12.64 7.92
N THR A 350 12.19 -12.98 8.95
CA THR A 350 11.37 -12.00 9.69
C THR A 350 12.21 -10.96 10.39
N ALA A 351 13.36 -11.37 10.97
CA ALA A 351 14.31 -10.46 11.58
C ALA A 351 14.93 -9.51 10.55
N ASN A 352 15.43 -10.03 9.42
CA ASN A 352 16.10 -9.22 8.38
C ASN A 352 15.17 -8.13 7.85
N PHE A 353 13.92 -8.46 7.51
CA PHE A 353 12.96 -7.44 7.11
C PHE A 353 12.56 -6.53 8.27
N GLY A 354 12.36 -7.07 9.47
CA GLY A 354 12.03 -6.28 10.65
C GLY A 354 13.11 -5.24 10.97
N ILE A 355 14.38 -5.59 10.86
CA ILE A 355 15.52 -4.70 11.12
C ILE A 355 15.53 -3.53 10.13
N ILE A 356 15.32 -3.80 8.84
CA ILE A 356 15.21 -2.76 7.81
C ILE A 356 14.08 -1.76 8.14
N TYR A 357 12.98 -2.26 8.73
CA TYR A 357 11.87 -1.42 9.19
C TYR A 357 12.06 -0.85 10.60
N GLY A 358 13.25 -0.99 11.19
CA GLY A 358 13.58 -0.43 12.49
C GLY A 358 12.88 -1.12 13.67
N ILE A 359 12.66 -2.43 13.59
CA ILE A 359 12.04 -3.20 14.68
C ILE A 359 12.95 -3.23 15.89
N SER A 360 12.38 -3.07 17.08
CA SER A 360 13.11 -3.25 18.35
C SER A 360 13.23 -4.74 18.71
N ALA A 361 14.17 -5.09 19.59
CA ALA A 361 14.30 -6.45 20.11
C ALA A 361 13.02 -6.94 20.80
N TRP A 362 12.28 -6.05 21.45
CA TRP A 362 10.97 -6.36 22.03
C TRP A 362 9.94 -6.65 20.94
N GLY A 363 9.84 -5.79 19.93
CA GLY A 363 8.86 -5.99 18.81
C GLY A 363 9.16 -7.25 17.99
N LEU A 364 10.46 -7.59 17.82
CA LEU A 364 10.86 -8.82 17.15
C LEU A 364 10.50 -10.06 17.99
N ALA A 365 10.74 -10.01 19.30
CA ALA A 365 10.40 -11.09 20.23
C ALA A 365 8.88 -11.37 20.24
N GLU A 366 8.06 -10.33 20.32
CA GLU A 366 6.60 -10.44 20.22
C GLU A 366 6.17 -11.08 18.88
N ARG A 367 6.75 -10.61 17.77
CA ARG A 367 6.36 -11.07 16.42
C ARG A 367 6.73 -12.53 16.14
N LEU A 368 7.85 -13.00 16.73
CA LEU A 368 8.36 -14.36 16.54
C LEU A 368 7.94 -15.30 17.68
N HIS A 369 7.24 -14.80 18.70
CA HIS A 369 6.90 -15.54 19.93
C HIS A 369 8.13 -16.18 20.61
N ILE A 370 9.23 -15.42 20.69
CA ILE A 370 10.51 -15.80 21.29
C ILE A 370 10.84 -14.90 22.50
N SER A 371 11.88 -15.26 23.24
CA SER A 371 12.34 -14.43 24.35
C SER A 371 12.97 -13.10 23.84
N ARG A 372 12.92 -12.05 24.68
CA ARG A 372 13.60 -10.77 24.37
C ARG A 372 15.10 -10.94 24.15
N LYS A 373 15.71 -11.91 24.84
CA LYS A 373 17.13 -12.24 24.71
C LYS A 373 17.40 -12.77 23.30
N GLU A 374 16.61 -13.74 22.84
CA GLU A 374 16.70 -14.30 21.48
C GLU A 374 16.46 -13.24 20.40
N GLY A 375 15.44 -12.38 20.60
CA GLY A 375 15.17 -11.26 19.69
C GLY A 375 16.35 -10.29 19.59
N LYS A 376 17.05 -10.03 20.71
CA LYS A 376 18.27 -9.23 20.73
C LYS A 376 19.42 -9.94 20.03
N GLU A 377 19.64 -11.22 20.30
CA GLU A 377 20.69 -12.03 19.66
C GLU A 377 20.52 -12.10 18.14
N LEU A 378 19.28 -12.17 17.64
CA LEU A 378 18.98 -12.08 16.20
C LEU A 378 19.41 -10.73 15.59
N ILE A 379 19.12 -9.62 16.28
CA ILE A 379 19.48 -8.28 15.81
C ILE A 379 21.00 -8.06 15.88
N ASP A 380 21.62 -8.43 16.99
CA ASP A 380 23.06 -8.28 17.20
C ASP A 380 23.82 -9.14 16.16
N GLY A 381 23.44 -10.40 15.96
CA GLY A 381 24.03 -11.30 14.97
C GLY A 381 23.85 -10.80 13.52
N TYR A 382 22.75 -10.14 13.21
CA TYR A 382 22.55 -9.49 11.92
C TYR A 382 23.53 -8.34 11.71
N PHE A 383 23.71 -7.47 12.70
CA PHE A 383 24.63 -6.35 12.60
C PHE A 383 26.11 -6.77 12.69
N ASP A 384 26.42 -7.89 13.34
CA ASP A 384 27.76 -8.50 13.31
C ASP A 384 28.09 -9.03 11.92
N LEU A 385 27.09 -9.55 11.20
CA LEU A 385 27.26 -10.05 9.84
C LEU A 385 27.32 -8.91 8.82
N TYR A 386 26.49 -7.86 9.04
CA TYR A 386 26.36 -6.72 8.14
C TYR A 386 26.61 -5.38 8.87
N PRO A 387 27.88 -5.09 9.27
CA PRO A 387 28.20 -3.87 10.02
C PRO A 387 27.97 -2.58 9.26
N GLY A 388 28.08 -2.61 7.91
CA GLY A 388 27.77 -1.47 7.05
C GLY A 388 26.31 -1.06 7.12
N VAL A 389 25.41 -2.02 7.30
CA VAL A 389 23.97 -1.74 7.47
C VAL A 389 23.72 -0.95 8.77
N LYS A 390 24.35 -1.35 9.88
CA LYS A 390 24.23 -0.63 11.14
C LYS A 390 24.68 0.82 11.00
N LYS A 391 25.85 1.03 10.41
CA LYS A 391 26.43 2.35 10.14
C LYS A 391 25.50 3.20 9.28
N TYR A 392 24.96 2.63 8.20
CA TYR A 392 23.99 3.32 7.33
C TYR A 392 22.76 3.77 8.11
N MET A 393 22.19 2.92 8.97
CA MET A 393 20.99 3.25 9.75
C MET A 393 21.27 4.42 10.71
N GLU A 394 22.40 4.40 11.41
CA GLU A 394 22.82 5.48 12.32
C GLU A 394 23.03 6.80 11.56
N GLU A 395 23.78 6.76 10.45
CA GLU A 395 24.03 7.94 9.61
C GLU A 395 22.75 8.49 8.95
N SER A 396 21.81 7.63 8.57
CA SER A 396 20.53 8.06 7.99
C SER A 396 19.71 8.87 8.97
N VAL A 397 19.67 8.46 10.24
CA VAL A 397 18.99 9.21 11.30
C VAL A 397 19.69 10.55 11.57
N GLU A 398 21.03 10.56 11.63
CA GLU A 398 21.79 11.80 11.84
C GLU A 398 21.60 12.80 10.69
N LYS A 399 21.66 12.32 9.45
CA LYS A 399 21.41 13.14 8.25
C LYS A 399 19.98 13.70 8.26
N ALA A 400 19.00 12.85 8.61
CA ALA A 400 17.62 13.27 8.73
C ALA A 400 17.41 14.34 9.80
N ARG A 401 18.07 14.26 10.94
CA ARG A 401 18.00 15.29 11.99
C ARG A 401 18.53 16.65 11.55
N LYS A 402 19.51 16.67 10.65
CA LYS A 402 20.10 17.92 10.12
C LYS A 402 19.28 18.51 8.97
N LYS A 403 18.77 17.64 8.06
CA LYS A 403 18.08 18.07 6.83
C LYS A 403 16.56 18.11 6.95
N GLU A 404 15.99 17.44 7.96
CA GLU A 404 14.55 17.21 8.16
C GLU A 404 13.87 16.45 7.01
N PHE A 405 14.65 15.83 6.14
CA PHE A 405 14.17 14.92 5.10
C PHE A 405 15.21 13.84 4.80
N VAL A 406 14.74 12.79 4.11
CA VAL A 406 15.56 11.74 3.50
C VAL A 406 15.22 11.61 2.02
N GLU A 407 16.13 11.04 1.24
CA GLU A 407 16.01 10.93 -0.21
C GLU A 407 16.18 9.49 -0.68
N THR A 408 15.46 9.12 -1.74
CA THR A 408 15.70 7.87 -2.49
C THR A 408 16.92 8.00 -3.41
N ILE A 409 17.35 6.89 -4.02
CA ILE A 409 18.41 6.86 -5.04
C ILE A 409 18.07 7.79 -6.23
N MET A 410 16.79 7.98 -6.50
CA MET A 410 16.30 8.83 -7.61
C MET A 410 15.94 10.26 -7.18
N GLY A 411 16.26 10.64 -5.93
CA GLY A 411 16.05 12.00 -5.42
C GLY A 411 14.65 12.31 -4.91
N ARG A 412 13.78 11.29 -4.73
CA ARG A 412 12.48 11.48 -4.08
C ARG A 412 12.70 11.83 -2.62
N ARG A 413 12.14 12.95 -2.15
CA ARG A 413 12.23 13.41 -0.77
C ARG A 413 11.05 12.95 0.06
N ARG A 414 11.34 12.58 1.30
CA ARG A 414 10.35 12.42 2.36
C ARG A 414 10.73 13.30 3.54
N TYR A 415 9.87 14.25 3.86
CA TYR A 415 10.09 15.17 4.98
C TYR A 415 9.78 14.48 6.31
N LEU A 416 10.62 14.76 7.32
CA LEU A 416 10.55 14.15 8.65
C LEU A 416 10.56 15.24 9.72
N ARG A 417 9.53 16.09 9.70
CA ARG A 417 9.39 17.25 10.59
C ARG A 417 9.44 16.88 12.08
N ASP A 418 9.07 15.66 12.41
CA ASP A 418 9.05 15.13 13.77
C ASP A 418 10.35 14.46 14.20
N ILE A 419 11.40 14.45 13.38
CA ILE A 419 12.68 13.76 13.66
C ILE A 419 13.39 14.29 14.91
N ASN A 420 13.18 15.57 15.24
CA ASN A 420 13.72 16.26 16.40
C ASN A 420 12.67 16.45 17.52
N SER A 421 11.54 15.74 17.48
CA SER A 421 10.48 15.85 18.48
C SER A 421 10.98 15.48 19.89
N ARG A 422 10.55 16.22 20.90
CA ARG A 422 10.80 15.89 22.32
C ARG A 422 10.05 14.63 22.76
N ASN A 423 8.94 14.31 22.11
CA ASN A 423 8.19 13.09 22.37
C ASN A 423 8.92 11.89 21.77
N ALA A 424 9.43 11.00 22.63
CA ALA A 424 10.20 9.84 22.23
C ALA A 424 9.45 8.87 21.29
N VAL A 425 8.13 8.73 21.42
CA VAL A 425 7.30 7.86 20.56
C VAL A 425 7.23 8.44 19.14
N VAL A 426 6.94 9.74 19.05
CA VAL A 426 6.85 10.47 17.77
C VAL A 426 8.19 10.50 17.08
N ARG A 427 9.26 10.84 17.82
CA ARG A 427 10.64 10.84 17.32
C ARG A 427 11.06 9.44 16.83
N GLY A 428 10.80 8.38 17.60
CA GLY A 428 11.13 7.01 17.20
C GLY A 428 10.41 6.56 15.93
N MET A 429 9.20 7.06 15.67
CA MET A 429 8.50 6.82 14.40
C MET A 429 9.21 7.53 13.23
N ALA A 430 9.64 8.77 13.42
CA ALA A 430 10.38 9.53 12.42
C ALA A 430 11.76 8.91 12.14
N GLU A 431 12.48 8.42 13.18
CA GLU A 431 13.74 7.70 13.03
C GLU A 431 13.59 6.41 12.21
N ARG A 432 12.54 5.61 12.44
CA ARG A 432 12.23 4.45 11.60
C ARG A 432 11.94 4.84 10.15
N ASN A 433 11.22 5.93 9.95
CA ASN A 433 10.95 6.44 8.60
C ASN A 433 12.23 6.94 7.91
N ALA A 434 13.20 7.50 8.67
CA ALA A 434 14.48 7.94 8.13
C ALA A 434 15.29 6.78 7.53
N ILE A 435 15.19 5.60 8.12
CA ILE A 435 15.86 4.39 7.65
C ILE A 435 15.11 3.77 6.47
N ASN A 436 13.80 3.64 6.61
CA ASN A 436 12.98 2.84 5.71
C ASN A 436 12.56 3.58 4.43
N ALA A 437 12.28 4.89 4.51
CA ALA A 437 11.75 5.64 3.37
C ALA A 437 12.72 5.67 2.15
N PRO A 438 14.04 5.81 2.31
CA PRO A 438 14.97 5.71 1.19
C PRO A 438 14.92 4.35 0.48
N ILE A 439 14.73 3.27 1.24
CA ILE A 439 14.72 1.90 0.71
C ILE A 439 13.42 1.63 -0.04
N GLN A 440 12.29 1.79 0.63
CA GLN A 440 10.97 1.58 0.00
C GLN A 440 10.72 2.52 -1.17
N GLY A 441 11.11 3.78 -1.03
CA GLY A 441 10.94 4.75 -2.08
C GLY A 441 11.82 4.45 -3.30
N SER A 442 13.06 4.01 -3.10
CA SER A 442 13.94 3.60 -4.21
C SER A 442 13.39 2.36 -4.92
N ALA A 443 12.83 1.39 -4.19
CA ALA A 443 12.14 0.25 -4.78
C ALA A 443 10.97 0.72 -5.67
N ALA A 444 10.13 1.62 -5.14
CA ALA A 444 9.01 2.18 -5.89
C ALA A 444 9.46 2.94 -7.16
N ASP A 445 10.54 3.72 -7.07
CA ASP A 445 11.09 4.46 -8.21
C ASP A 445 11.63 3.50 -9.30
N ILE A 446 12.35 2.45 -8.91
CA ILE A 446 12.87 1.43 -9.83
C ILE A 446 11.72 0.74 -10.57
N ILE A 447 10.66 0.35 -9.85
CA ILE A 447 9.49 -0.29 -10.46
C ILE A 447 8.78 0.64 -11.43
N LYS A 448 8.61 1.92 -11.09
CA LYS A 448 8.00 2.92 -11.98
C LYS A 448 8.78 3.07 -13.28
N VAL A 449 10.11 3.17 -13.18
CA VAL A 449 11.00 3.20 -14.37
C VAL A 449 10.87 1.92 -15.18
N ALA A 450 10.84 0.76 -14.53
CA ALA A 450 10.67 -0.52 -15.21
C ALA A 450 9.33 -0.60 -15.95
N MET A 451 8.24 -0.20 -15.29
CA MET A 451 6.90 -0.17 -15.90
C MET A 451 6.86 0.72 -17.16
N ALA A 452 7.43 1.93 -17.08
CA ALA A 452 7.49 2.84 -18.23
C ALA A 452 8.30 2.22 -19.38
N ARG A 453 9.47 1.65 -19.11
CA ARG A 453 10.31 0.99 -20.12
C ARG A 453 9.66 -0.25 -20.73
N ILE A 454 8.99 -1.08 -19.94
CA ILE A 454 8.26 -2.26 -20.42
C ILE A 454 7.12 -1.82 -21.34
N TYR A 455 6.36 -0.81 -20.95
CA TYR A 455 5.27 -0.27 -21.76
C TYR A 455 5.76 0.24 -23.12
N GLU A 456 6.81 1.06 -23.13
CA GLU A 456 7.40 1.58 -24.37
C GLU A 456 7.95 0.45 -25.26
N ARG A 457 8.57 -0.56 -24.66
CA ARG A 457 9.07 -1.72 -25.38
C ARG A 457 7.94 -2.56 -25.99
N PHE A 458 6.85 -2.80 -25.24
CA PHE A 458 5.68 -3.50 -25.78
C PHE A 458 5.10 -2.78 -26.99
N LYS A 459 5.05 -1.45 -26.95
CA LYS A 459 4.57 -0.61 -28.02
C LYS A 459 5.51 -0.62 -29.23
N ALA A 460 6.81 -0.46 -29.00
CA ALA A 460 7.82 -0.40 -30.06
C ALA A 460 7.97 -1.73 -30.81
N GLU A 461 7.89 -2.86 -30.11
CA GLU A 461 8.01 -4.19 -30.68
C GLU A 461 6.66 -4.78 -31.15
N GLY A 462 5.54 -4.05 -30.99
CA GLY A 462 4.21 -4.51 -31.36
C GLY A 462 3.75 -5.76 -30.61
N LEU A 463 4.19 -5.94 -29.36
CA LEU A 463 3.87 -7.11 -28.56
C LEU A 463 2.40 -7.10 -28.15
N LYS A 464 1.75 -8.26 -28.22
CA LYS A 464 0.35 -8.44 -27.78
C LYS A 464 0.18 -8.52 -26.25
N ALA A 465 1.29 -8.61 -25.52
CA ALA A 465 1.29 -8.63 -24.06
C ALA A 465 0.69 -7.34 -23.48
N LYS A 466 -0.08 -7.48 -22.40
CA LYS A 466 -0.72 -6.36 -21.72
C LYS A 466 -0.27 -6.30 -20.28
N MET A 467 0.14 -5.14 -19.85
CA MET A 467 0.32 -4.85 -18.42
C MET A 467 -1.06 -4.56 -17.82
N ILE A 468 -1.44 -5.22 -16.74
CA ILE A 468 -2.77 -5.13 -16.15
C ILE A 468 -2.78 -4.76 -14.68
N LEU A 469 -1.84 -5.26 -13.89
CA LEU A 469 -1.76 -5.00 -12.45
C LEU A 469 -0.31 -4.75 -12.02
N GLN A 470 -0.16 -3.94 -10.99
CA GLN A 470 1.06 -3.75 -10.23
C GLN A 470 0.75 -4.00 -8.74
N VAL A 471 1.51 -4.89 -8.11
CA VAL A 471 1.29 -5.36 -6.73
C VAL A 471 2.61 -5.24 -5.96
N HIS A 472 2.99 -4.01 -5.65
CA HIS A 472 4.13 -3.58 -4.84
C HIS A 472 5.52 -3.81 -5.45
N ASP A 473 6.00 -5.05 -5.67
CA ASP A 473 7.41 -5.35 -6.03
C ASP A 473 7.59 -5.91 -7.45
#